data_88117cd5ca86b883cca9c28783968953
#
_entry.id   88117cd5ca86b883cca9c28783968953
#
_cell.length_a   1.000
_cell.length_b   1.000
_cell.length_c   1.000
_cell.angle_alpha   90.00
_cell.angle_beta   90.00
_cell.angle_gamma   90.00
#
_symmetry.space_group_name_H-M   'P 1'
#
loop_
_entity.id
_entity.type
_entity.pdbx_description
1 polymer ?
#
loop_
_entity_poly.entity_id
_entity_poly.type
_entity_poly.pdbx_seq_one_letter_code
_entity_poly.pdbx_strand_id
1 'polypeptide(L)'
;MVLSGTRPHEGRSYFLFDTFEGIPASNLTPAEIEAGFAGRLADTSIDEVRSRLEPWESQLQFVAGDIFKTLPATETGPIAFAHIDLNAAAPTEEALRYAWARLLPAGIVVFDDYGWQGYEDQKRLIDRFFADAKSTVIALPTGQAMAVKP
;
A
#
# COMPACT_ATOMS: atom_id res chain seq x y z
N MET A 1 4.53 7.85 4.80
CA MET A 1 3.38 8.70 5.26
C MET A 1 3.95 9.82 6.11
N VAL A 2 3.81 11.07 5.70
CA VAL A 2 4.23 12.22 6.52
C VAL A 2 3.05 12.64 7.38
N LEU A 3 3.13 12.38 8.68
CA LEU A 3 2.20 12.93 9.66
C LEU A 3 2.68 14.34 10.03
N SER A 4 2.36 15.34 9.19
CA SER A 4 2.69 16.73 9.48
C SER A 4 1.85 17.24 10.65
N GLY A 5 2.40 17.23 11.88
CA GLY A 5 1.94 18.06 13.00
C GLY A 5 0.52 17.88 13.53
N THR A 6 -0.29 17.02 12.96
CA THR A 6 -1.61 16.69 13.50
C THR A 6 -1.45 15.56 14.50
N ARG A 7 -1.98 15.76 15.71
CA ARG A 7 -2.05 14.68 16.70
C ARG A 7 -2.66 13.45 16.05
N PRO A 8 -2.05 12.27 16.21
CA PRO A 8 -2.68 11.02 15.80
C PRO A 8 -4.07 10.98 16.42
N HIS A 9 -5.06 10.63 15.63
CA HIS A 9 -6.42 10.54 16.14
C HIS A 9 -6.44 9.48 17.24
N GLU A 10 -6.75 9.89 18.45
CA GLU A 10 -6.90 9.00 19.60
C GLU A 10 -7.80 7.81 19.21
N GLY A 11 -7.33 6.59 19.50
CA GLY A 11 -8.06 5.36 19.21
C GLY A 11 -7.89 4.78 17.80
N ARG A 12 -6.95 5.26 16.97
CA ARG A 12 -6.60 4.65 15.68
C ARG A 12 -5.25 3.94 15.75
N SER A 13 -5.16 2.77 15.13
CA SER A 13 -3.91 2.04 14.89
C SER A 13 -3.48 2.20 13.45
N TYR A 14 -2.18 2.24 13.22
CA TYR A 14 -1.57 2.31 11.89
C TYR A 14 -0.77 1.03 11.66
N PHE A 15 -1.14 0.28 10.65
CA PHE A 15 -0.43 -0.92 10.23
C PHE A 15 0.54 -0.55 9.10
N LEU A 16 1.82 -0.89 9.27
CA LEU A 16 2.87 -0.68 8.28
C LEU A 16 3.35 -2.04 7.78
N PHE A 17 2.89 -2.40 6.59
CA PHE A 17 3.27 -3.63 5.92
C PHE A 17 4.46 -3.35 5.01
N ASP A 18 5.54 -4.05 5.19
CA ASP A 18 6.72 -4.01 4.33
C ASP A 18 7.55 -5.29 4.51
N THR A 19 8.28 -5.69 3.49
CA THR A 19 9.24 -6.78 3.61
C THR A 19 10.48 -6.37 4.40
N PHE A 20 10.88 -5.10 4.30
CA PHE A 20 12.18 -4.55 4.76
C PHE A 20 13.39 -5.28 4.15
N GLU A 21 13.17 -6.06 3.10
CA GLU A 21 14.17 -6.85 2.38
C GLU A 21 14.10 -6.61 0.86
N GLY A 22 13.30 -5.61 0.45
CA GLY A 22 13.05 -5.29 -0.96
C GLY A 22 11.95 -6.14 -1.59
N ILE A 23 11.72 -5.96 -2.89
CA ILE A 23 10.61 -6.60 -3.61
C ILE A 23 10.94 -8.06 -3.90
N PRO A 24 10.15 -9.04 -3.38
CA PRO A 24 10.38 -10.46 -3.64
C PRO A 24 10.16 -10.82 -5.11
N ALA A 25 11.12 -11.52 -5.73
CA ALA A 25 11.00 -11.95 -7.13
C ALA A 25 9.77 -12.86 -7.37
N SER A 26 9.34 -13.60 -6.35
CA SER A 26 8.14 -14.46 -6.41
C SER A 26 6.84 -13.71 -6.65
N ASN A 27 6.83 -12.41 -6.37
CA ASN A 27 5.64 -11.55 -6.42
C ASN A 27 5.58 -10.71 -7.69
N LEU A 28 6.56 -10.88 -8.59
CA LEU A 28 6.72 -10.10 -9.80
C LEU A 28 6.27 -10.86 -11.04
N THR A 29 5.72 -10.14 -11.99
CA THR A 29 5.50 -10.61 -13.36
C THR A 29 6.84 -10.79 -14.09
N PRO A 30 6.92 -11.60 -15.18
CA PRO A 30 8.12 -11.69 -15.96
C PRO A 30 8.64 -10.34 -16.50
N ALA A 31 7.74 -9.43 -16.87
CA ALA A 31 8.09 -8.10 -17.35
C ALA A 31 8.71 -7.24 -16.23
N GLU A 32 8.19 -7.30 -15.01
CA GLU A 32 8.74 -6.61 -13.85
C GLU A 32 10.12 -7.17 -13.45
N ILE A 33 10.32 -8.49 -13.58
CA ILE A 33 11.62 -9.11 -13.36
C ILE A 33 12.63 -8.64 -14.42
N GLU A 34 12.25 -8.62 -15.70
CA GLU A 34 13.10 -8.13 -16.80
C GLU A 34 13.42 -6.63 -16.62
N ALA A 35 12.51 -5.85 -16.11
CA ALA A 35 12.71 -4.44 -15.76
C ALA A 35 13.57 -4.24 -14.49
N GLY A 36 14.01 -5.32 -13.84
CA GLY A 36 14.94 -5.27 -12.71
C GLY A 36 14.30 -4.87 -11.38
N PHE A 37 13.00 -5.17 -11.17
CA PHE A 37 12.30 -4.80 -9.94
C PHE A 37 12.66 -5.70 -8.74
N ALA A 38 13.12 -6.93 -9.00
CA ALA A 38 13.49 -7.87 -7.94
C ALA A 38 14.58 -7.31 -7.02
N GLY A 39 14.35 -7.36 -5.72
CA GLY A 39 15.29 -6.89 -4.70
C GLY A 39 15.46 -5.37 -4.61
N ARG A 40 14.71 -4.57 -5.38
CA ARG A 40 14.71 -3.10 -5.23
C ARG A 40 14.13 -2.67 -3.88
N LEU A 41 14.50 -1.46 -3.43
CA LEU A 41 14.00 -0.85 -2.21
C LEU A 41 14.35 -1.63 -0.93
N ALA A 42 15.51 -2.32 -0.93
CA ALA A 42 16.05 -3.06 0.22
C ALA A 42 17.00 -2.20 1.08
N ASP A 43 16.97 -0.89 0.95
CA ASP A 43 17.90 0.06 1.55
C ASP A 43 17.42 0.61 2.90
N THR A 44 16.28 0.15 3.40
CA THR A 44 15.68 0.58 4.67
C THR A 44 15.39 -0.61 5.57
N SER A 45 15.85 -0.57 6.82
CA SER A 45 15.54 -1.58 7.83
C SER A 45 14.35 -1.21 8.70
N ILE A 46 13.71 -2.23 9.28
CA ILE A 46 12.61 -2.03 10.23
C ILE A 46 13.04 -1.18 11.43
N ASP A 47 14.29 -1.32 11.89
CA ASP A 47 14.80 -0.58 13.05
C ASP A 47 15.01 0.91 12.74
N GLU A 48 15.43 1.23 11.51
CA GLU A 48 15.51 2.62 11.04
C GLU A 48 14.14 3.27 10.95
N VAL A 49 13.15 2.56 10.40
CA VAL A 49 11.77 3.08 10.30
C VAL A 49 11.18 3.26 11.70
N ARG A 50 11.37 2.29 12.61
CA ARG A 50 10.96 2.43 14.01
C ARG A 50 11.57 3.65 14.67
N SER A 51 12.88 3.83 14.54
CA SER A 51 13.59 4.98 15.11
C SER A 51 13.03 6.32 14.60
N ARG A 52 12.74 6.41 13.30
CA ARG A 52 12.15 7.63 12.70
C ARG A 52 10.72 7.91 13.15
N LEU A 53 9.97 6.86 13.49
CA LEU A 53 8.56 6.94 13.89
C LEU A 53 8.36 6.79 15.41
N GLU A 54 9.43 6.75 16.20
CA GLU A 54 9.41 6.58 17.67
C GLU A 54 8.37 7.46 18.38
N PRO A 55 8.15 8.74 18.05
CA PRO A 55 7.13 9.56 18.72
C PRO A 55 5.69 9.04 18.59
N TRP A 56 5.43 8.13 17.64
CA TRP A 56 4.11 7.55 17.37
C TRP A 56 4.05 6.04 17.61
N GLU A 57 5.10 5.43 18.16
CA GLU A 57 5.28 3.98 18.26
C GLU A 57 4.08 3.28 18.91
N SER A 58 3.46 3.89 19.92
CA SER A 58 2.30 3.32 20.62
C SER A 58 1.06 3.10 19.72
N GLN A 59 1.04 3.67 18.53
CA GLN A 59 -0.05 3.57 17.56
C GLN A 59 0.33 2.75 16.34
N LEU A 60 1.61 2.38 16.20
CA LEU A 60 2.15 1.72 15.04
C LEU A 60 2.23 0.21 15.26
N GLN A 61 1.80 -0.54 14.26
CA GLN A 61 1.99 -1.99 14.19
C GLN A 61 2.82 -2.29 12.95
N PHE A 62 4.07 -2.68 13.17
CA PHE A 62 4.97 -3.10 12.10
C PHE A 62 4.68 -4.55 11.75
N VAL A 63 4.32 -4.79 10.51
CA VAL A 63 4.00 -6.12 9.98
C VAL A 63 5.04 -6.46 8.90
N ALA A 64 6.17 -7.01 9.35
CA ALA A 64 7.28 -7.36 8.48
C ALA A 64 7.01 -8.64 7.71
N GLY A 65 7.25 -8.63 6.40
CA GLY A 65 7.20 -9.79 5.54
C GLY A 65 6.40 -9.58 4.26
N ASP A 66 6.31 -10.66 3.49
CA ASP A 66 5.59 -10.71 2.23
C ASP A 66 4.08 -10.47 2.44
N ILE A 67 3.54 -9.50 1.69
CA ILE A 67 2.14 -9.06 1.79
C ILE A 67 1.14 -10.22 1.60
N PHE A 68 1.44 -11.20 0.75
CA PHE A 68 0.60 -12.38 0.53
C PHE A 68 0.48 -13.28 1.77
N LYS A 69 1.43 -13.19 2.70
CA LYS A 69 1.43 -13.95 3.95
C LYS A 69 0.92 -13.11 5.11
N THR A 70 1.30 -11.83 5.13
CA THR A 70 1.04 -10.96 6.26
C THR A 70 -0.38 -10.41 6.28
N LEU A 71 -0.97 -10.04 5.13
CA LEU A 71 -2.36 -9.55 5.10
C LEU A 71 -3.38 -10.56 5.63
N PRO A 72 -3.39 -11.83 5.17
CA PRO A 72 -4.37 -12.80 5.69
C PRO A 72 -4.17 -13.15 7.17
N ALA A 73 -2.97 -12.94 7.71
CA ALA A 73 -2.64 -13.20 9.10
C ALA A 73 -2.88 -12.00 10.04
N THR A 74 -3.24 -10.82 9.49
CA THR A 74 -3.35 -9.58 10.27
C THR A 74 -4.80 -9.12 10.33
N GLU A 75 -5.33 -8.95 11.54
CA GLU A 75 -6.64 -8.37 11.77
C GLU A 75 -6.53 -6.85 11.96
N THR A 76 -6.77 -6.09 10.89
CA THR A 76 -6.74 -4.62 10.94
C THR A 76 -8.04 -4.01 11.47
N GLY A 77 -9.13 -4.79 11.45
CA GLY A 77 -10.47 -4.23 11.64
C GLY A 77 -10.91 -3.34 10.47
N PRO A 78 -11.93 -2.49 10.67
CA PRO A 78 -12.38 -1.53 9.67
C PRO A 78 -11.30 -0.50 9.34
N ILE A 79 -11.10 -0.22 8.04
CA ILE A 79 -10.06 0.67 7.53
C ILE A 79 -10.69 2.01 7.15
N ALA A 80 -10.13 3.12 7.63
CA ALA A 80 -10.54 4.47 7.22
C ALA A 80 -9.66 5.04 6.10
N PHE A 81 -8.41 4.61 6.04
CA PHE A 81 -7.41 5.08 5.06
C PHE A 81 -6.43 3.97 4.74
N ALA A 82 -6.14 3.77 3.47
CA ALA A 82 -5.08 2.89 3.00
C ALA A 82 -4.17 3.64 2.01
N HIS A 83 -2.86 3.48 2.12
CA HIS A 83 -1.89 3.94 1.14
C HIS A 83 -1.15 2.70 0.61
N ILE A 84 -1.28 2.43 -0.67
CA ILE A 84 -0.70 1.27 -1.36
C ILE A 84 0.46 1.77 -2.21
N ASP A 85 1.66 1.38 -1.81
CA ASP A 85 2.95 1.67 -2.42
C ASP A 85 3.79 0.38 -2.36
N LEU A 86 3.54 -0.51 -3.30
CA LEU A 86 4.13 -1.87 -3.33
C LEU A 86 4.98 -2.12 -4.58
N ASN A 87 5.02 -1.15 -5.49
CA ASN A 87 5.90 -1.11 -6.66
C ASN A 87 5.81 -2.34 -7.59
N ALA A 88 4.73 -3.13 -7.49
CA ALA A 88 4.49 -4.30 -8.34
C ALA A 88 2.98 -4.61 -8.45
N ALA A 89 2.55 -5.18 -9.57
CA ALA A 89 1.13 -5.36 -9.88
C ALA A 89 0.42 -6.36 -8.96
N ALA A 90 0.99 -7.55 -8.78
CA ALA A 90 0.32 -8.61 -8.01
C ALA A 90 0.16 -8.26 -6.51
N PRO A 91 1.18 -7.77 -5.79
CA PRO A 91 1.00 -7.35 -4.40
C PRO A 91 0.08 -6.13 -4.27
N THR A 92 0.06 -5.21 -5.25
CA THR A 92 -0.91 -4.10 -5.29
C THR A 92 -2.34 -4.60 -5.40
N GLU A 93 -2.61 -5.62 -6.23
CA GLU A 93 -3.94 -6.24 -6.33
C GLU A 93 -4.38 -6.86 -5.00
N GLU A 94 -3.51 -7.61 -4.35
CA GLU A 94 -3.81 -8.26 -3.07
C GLU A 94 -4.13 -7.21 -1.99
N ALA A 95 -3.28 -6.19 -1.85
CA ALA A 95 -3.49 -5.11 -0.91
C ALA A 95 -4.78 -4.32 -1.19
N LEU A 96 -5.08 -4.04 -2.46
CA LEU A 96 -6.31 -3.37 -2.87
C LEU A 96 -7.56 -4.18 -2.50
N ARG A 97 -7.58 -5.48 -2.82
CA ARG A 97 -8.70 -6.37 -2.46
C ARG A 97 -8.94 -6.42 -0.97
N TYR A 98 -7.86 -6.59 -0.21
CA TYR A 98 -7.92 -6.62 1.25
C TYR A 98 -8.43 -5.31 1.83
N ALA A 99 -7.84 -4.19 1.44
CA ALA A 99 -8.19 -2.87 1.95
C ALA A 99 -9.61 -2.47 1.54
N TRP A 100 -9.98 -2.64 0.25
CA TRP A 100 -11.30 -2.26 -0.24
C TRP A 100 -12.44 -3.01 0.44
N ALA A 101 -12.26 -4.29 0.74
CA ALA A 101 -13.25 -5.09 1.45
C ALA A 101 -13.51 -4.59 2.88
N ARG A 102 -12.51 -3.94 3.50
CA ARG A 102 -12.56 -3.47 4.89
C ARG A 102 -12.71 -1.95 5.01
N LEU A 103 -12.60 -1.24 3.90
CA LEU A 103 -12.69 0.22 3.87
C LEU A 103 -14.09 0.66 4.28
N LEU A 104 -14.16 1.56 5.25
CA LEU A 104 -15.42 2.19 5.70
C LEU A 104 -16.03 3.07 4.61
N PRO A 105 -17.36 3.31 4.62
CA PRO A 105 -17.95 4.36 3.80
C PRO A 105 -17.20 5.69 3.99
N ALA A 106 -16.97 6.41 2.91
CA ALA A 106 -16.12 7.59 2.82
C ALA A 106 -14.62 7.37 3.17
N GLY A 107 -14.20 6.14 3.41
CA GLY A 107 -12.79 5.78 3.54
C GLY A 107 -12.04 5.97 2.22
N ILE A 108 -10.74 6.22 2.30
CA ILE A 108 -9.90 6.58 1.16
C ILE A 108 -8.82 5.53 0.96
N VAL A 109 -8.60 5.13 -0.29
CA VAL A 109 -7.39 4.42 -0.71
C VAL A 109 -6.58 5.29 -1.67
N VAL A 110 -5.27 5.35 -1.47
CA VAL A 110 -4.28 6.04 -2.32
C VAL A 110 -3.36 5.02 -2.95
N PHE A 111 -3.03 5.20 -4.22
CA PHE A 111 -2.06 4.41 -5.00
C PHE A 111 -0.89 5.30 -5.40
N ASP A 112 0.32 4.94 -5.00
CA ASP A 112 1.49 5.79 -5.21
C ASP A 112 1.94 5.82 -6.68
N ASP A 113 2.00 4.65 -7.32
CA ASP A 113 2.61 4.48 -8.64
C ASP A 113 1.66 4.58 -9.83
N TYR A 114 0.42 4.98 -9.65
CA TYR A 114 -0.64 4.86 -10.66
C TYR A 114 -0.33 5.53 -12.00
N GLY A 115 0.31 6.68 -11.98
CA GLY A 115 0.59 7.49 -13.17
C GLY A 115 2.06 7.50 -13.59
N TRP A 116 2.93 6.72 -12.93
CA TRP A 116 4.34 6.68 -13.23
C TRP A 116 4.64 5.73 -14.40
N GLN A 117 5.60 6.13 -15.24
CA GLN A 117 6.12 5.28 -16.31
C GLN A 117 6.78 4.01 -15.73
N GLY A 118 6.49 2.86 -16.33
CA GLY A 118 6.97 1.56 -15.87
C GLY A 118 6.02 0.83 -14.93
N TYR A 119 4.92 1.47 -14.53
CA TYR A 119 3.90 0.89 -13.64
C TYR A 119 2.53 0.71 -14.32
N GLU A 120 2.52 0.58 -15.66
CA GLU A 120 1.30 0.47 -16.45
C GLU A 120 0.47 -0.78 -16.11
N ASP A 121 1.13 -1.85 -15.63
CA ASP A 121 0.44 -3.07 -15.17
C ASP A 121 -0.36 -2.81 -13.92
N GLN A 122 0.18 -2.07 -12.95
CA GLN A 122 -0.54 -1.64 -11.77
C GLN A 122 -1.72 -0.76 -12.14
N LYS A 123 -1.51 0.23 -13.01
CA LYS A 123 -2.58 1.11 -13.47
C LYS A 123 -3.73 0.33 -14.10
N ARG A 124 -3.44 -0.59 -15.04
CA ARG A 124 -4.47 -1.42 -15.71
C ARG A 124 -5.27 -2.26 -14.72
N LEU A 125 -4.60 -2.80 -13.72
CA LEU A 125 -5.22 -3.61 -12.68
C LEU A 125 -6.16 -2.76 -11.82
N ILE A 126 -5.73 -1.59 -11.38
CA ILE A 126 -6.52 -0.66 -10.57
C ILE A 126 -7.75 -0.20 -11.36
N ASP A 127 -7.58 0.22 -12.61
CA ASP A 127 -8.67 0.67 -13.48
C ASP A 127 -9.74 -0.42 -13.64
N ARG A 128 -9.31 -1.67 -13.89
CA ARG A 128 -10.22 -2.82 -14.02
C ARG A 128 -10.95 -3.10 -12.72
N PHE A 129 -10.25 -3.11 -11.59
CA PHE A 129 -10.86 -3.34 -10.28
C PHE A 129 -11.99 -2.34 -10.00
N PHE A 130 -11.75 -1.05 -10.26
CA PHE A 130 -12.75 -0.03 -9.98
C PHE A 130 -13.89 0.04 -11.00
N ALA A 131 -13.64 -0.37 -12.24
CA ALA A 131 -14.71 -0.60 -13.21
C ALA A 131 -15.69 -1.70 -12.73
N ASP A 132 -15.16 -2.82 -12.25
CA ASP A 132 -15.96 -3.91 -11.70
C ASP A 132 -16.68 -3.51 -10.39
N ALA A 133 -16.02 -2.74 -9.54
CA ALA A 133 -16.58 -2.21 -8.30
C ALA A 133 -17.57 -1.05 -8.52
N LYS A 134 -17.78 -0.61 -9.76
CA LYS A 134 -18.62 0.56 -10.13
C LYS A 134 -18.28 1.81 -9.32
N SER A 135 -16.99 2.02 -9.11
CA SER A 135 -16.45 3.18 -8.38
C SER A 135 -15.45 3.93 -9.27
N THR A 136 -15.01 5.10 -8.82
CA THR A 136 -14.18 5.99 -9.63
C THR A 136 -12.79 6.12 -9.01
N VAL A 137 -11.77 6.01 -9.86
CA VAL A 137 -10.39 6.37 -9.54
C VAL A 137 -10.14 7.80 -10.01
N ILE A 138 -9.56 8.61 -9.14
CA ILE A 138 -9.20 10.00 -9.40
C ILE A 138 -7.68 10.07 -9.52
N ALA A 139 -7.17 10.30 -10.72
CA ALA A 139 -5.75 10.54 -10.94
C ALA A 139 -5.33 11.91 -10.38
N LEU A 140 -4.19 11.95 -9.71
CA LEU A 140 -3.62 13.16 -9.11
C LEU A 140 -2.44 13.69 -9.95
N PRO A 141 -2.19 15.00 -9.95
CA PRO A 141 -1.05 15.59 -10.69
C PRO A 141 0.32 15.09 -10.21
N THR A 142 0.38 14.47 -9.04
CA THR A 142 1.60 13.90 -8.45
C THR A 142 2.03 12.56 -9.05
N GLY A 143 1.24 11.97 -9.96
CA GLY A 143 1.43 10.59 -10.43
C GLY A 143 0.72 9.55 -9.58
N GLN A 144 0.16 9.93 -8.47
CA GLN A 144 -0.68 9.09 -7.62
C GLN A 144 -2.11 9.02 -8.13
N ALA A 145 -2.89 8.13 -7.53
CA ALA A 145 -4.35 8.15 -7.68
C ALA A 145 -5.02 7.87 -6.33
N MET A 146 -6.30 8.20 -6.24
CA MET A 146 -7.11 7.88 -5.07
C MET A 146 -8.51 7.41 -5.46
N ALA A 147 -9.13 6.64 -4.58
CA ALA A 147 -10.54 6.32 -4.66
C ALA A 147 -11.19 6.45 -3.28
N VAL A 148 -12.46 6.80 -3.28
CA VAL A 148 -13.28 6.92 -2.07
C VAL A 148 -14.32 5.81 -2.06
N LYS A 149 -14.47 5.14 -0.93
CA LYS A 149 -15.48 4.10 -0.74
C LYS A 149 -16.87 4.76 -0.73
N PRO A 150 -17.83 4.29 -1.54
CA PRO A 150 -19.21 4.76 -1.51
C PRO A 150 -19.88 4.60 -0.14
#